data_0ca73a6851275c0d33ed5f320a7282d6
#
_entry.id   0ca73a6851275c0d33ed5f320a7282d6
#
_cell.length_a   1.000
_cell.length_b   1.000
_cell.length_c   1.000
_cell.angle_alpha   90.00
_cell.angle_beta   90.00
_cell.angle_gamma   90.00
#
_symmetry.space_group_name_H-M   'P 1'
#
loop_
_entity.id
_entity.type
_entity.pdbx_description
1 polymer ?
#
loop_
_entity_poly.entity_id
_entity_poly.type
_entity_poly.pdbx_seq_one_letter_code
_entity_poly.pdbx_strand_id
1 'polypeptide(L)'
;MKELLRKLSIMAGALCLMLAGVIFGGITGSAKTVSVGSGWITGHYSKGDADLLHQYQFSVPKDGKVTVTCKSLQTGWIIHLENEDCTENYNSKSGGNGASFSEYVKAGTYEIFFEALDSWYSSQEGEYQFKVEFTPVDCDVPEPNDDFLSATPIALNQVKKGILTDTNKDDYFKIDLKTATSLRISTTGESYRSVYIYDSNYIEKRSEVCSDNSTMEEYLPAGTYYINIHRTIHNYNDGPYTIKCSAIQYITGINLRGPVAVITRGQSMNLLTSLTPSNASQKTLRWSSNDRDVVTISGNGMATGKGIGYTTIDASSIDGSNKSQSTTVVVKPAKIAMKSVKLAKMSKRKITIKVKGQKGAIYQYQYATSKKFKKAKSIRSSYSSATTMNRLAKKKKYYVRVRGYVTYNGKNYYGT
;
A
#
# COMPACT_ATOMS: atom_id res chain seq x y z
N MET A 1 15.01 -22.61 32.23
CA MET A 1 15.25 -22.36 33.68
C MET A 1 14.61 -21.05 34.15
N LYS A 2 14.78 -19.92 33.45
CA LYS A 2 14.09 -18.64 33.80
C LYS A 2 12.57 -18.70 33.68
N GLU A 3 12.03 -19.37 32.66
CA GLU A 3 10.58 -19.56 32.46
C GLU A 3 9.95 -20.50 33.47
N LEU A 4 10.68 -21.54 33.87
CA LEU A 4 10.26 -22.45 34.96
C LEU A 4 10.24 -21.73 36.31
N LEU A 5 11.21 -20.86 36.56
CA LEU A 5 11.27 -20.04 37.77
C LEU A 5 10.14 -18.98 37.79
N ARG A 6 9.77 -18.43 36.64
CA ARG A 6 8.65 -17.50 36.51
C ARG A 6 7.31 -18.19 36.70
N LYS A 7 7.11 -19.39 36.15
CA LYS A 7 5.92 -20.23 36.42
C LYS A 7 5.84 -20.69 37.87
N LEU A 8 6.96 -20.99 38.48
CA LEU A 8 7.01 -21.31 39.92
C LEU A 8 6.72 -20.09 40.79
N SER A 9 7.13 -18.90 40.40
CA SER A 9 6.83 -17.66 41.10
C SER A 9 5.32 -17.30 41.00
N ILE A 10 4.71 -17.49 39.83
CA ILE A 10 3.28 -17.28 39.60
C ILE A 10 2.46 -18.35 40.35
N MET A 11 2.87 -19.62 40.28
CA MET A 11 2.23 -20.69 41.07
C MET A 11 2.41 -20.51 42.59
N ALA A 12 3.55 -19.97 43.04
CA ALA A 12 3.74 -19.66 44.44
C ALA A 12 2.84 -18.50 44.90
N GLY A 13 2.63 -17.48 44.07
CA GLY A 13 1.66 -16.39 44.33
C GLY A 13 0.23 -16.89 44.40
N ALA A 14 -0.22 -17.67 43.40
CA ALA A 14 -1.54 -18.26 43.34
C ALA A 14 -1.75 -19.31 44.47
N LEU A 15 -0.72 -20.07 44.79
CA LEU A 15 -0.76 -21.05 45.91
C LEU A 15 -0.78 -20.36 47.28
N CYS A 16 -0.10 -19.22 47.45
CA CYS A 16 -0.19 -18.40 48.65
C CYS A 16 -1.57 -17.80 48.84
N LEU A 17 -2.25 -17.36 47.77
CA LEU A 17 -3.62 -16.84 47.81
C LEU A 17 -4.64 -17.97 48.13
N MET A 18 -4.49 -19.15 47.54
CA MET A 18 -5.35 -20.31 47.90
C MET A 18 -5.07 -20.86 49.30
N LEU A 19 -3.84 -20.86 49.80
CA LEU A 19 -3.51 -21.25 51.15
C LEU A 19 -3.91 -20.20 52.20
N ALA A 20 -3.87 -18.90 51.82
CA ALA A 20 -4.39 -17.83 52.70
C ALA A 20 -5.90 -17.94 52.92
N GLY A 21 -6.64 -18.31 51.84
CA GLY A 21 -8.10 -18.55 51.94
C GLY A 21 -8.47 -19.78 52.79
N VAL A 22 -7.55 -20.70 53.03
CA VAL A 22 -7.80 -21.92 53.84
C VAL A 22 -7.36 -21.77 55.31
N ILE A 23 -6.48 -20.82 55.62
CA ILE A 23 -5.90 -20.68 56.98
C ILE A 23 -6.57 -19.57 57.80
N PHE A 24 -7.14 -18.57 57.14
CA PHE A 24 -7.90 -17.52 57.86
C PHE A 24 -9.37 -17.65 57.56
N GLY A 25 -10.11 -18.19 58.48
CA GLY A 25 -11.55 -18.34 58.45
C GLY A 25 -12.25 -17.01 58.17
N GLY A 26 -12.89 -16.94 57.05
CA GLY A 26 -14.05 -16.11 56.81
C GLY A 26 -13.85 -14.62 56.59
N ILE A 27 -13.24 -14.18 55.50
CA ILE A 27 -13.65 -12.95 54.84
C ILE A 27 -13.48 -13.16 53.31
N THR A 28 -14.36 -13.93 52.72
CA THR A 28 -14.65 -13.85 51.30
C THR A 28 -15.53 -12.64 51.09
N GLY A 29 -14.97 -11.46 50.95
CA GLY A 29 -15.67 -10.33 50.38
C GLY A 29 -15.99 -10.69 48.92
N SER A 30 -17.26 -10.99 48.64
CA SER A 30 -17.75 -11.19 47.27
C SER A 30 -17.41 -9.93 46.47
N ALA A 31 -16.76 -10.13 45.31
CA ALA A 31 -16.46 -9.02 44.40
C ALA A 31 -17.74 -8.21 44.10
N LYS A 32 -17.63 -6.89 44.19
CA LYS A 32 -18.76 -6.02 43.88
C LYS A 32 -18.95 -5.96 42.38
N THR A 33 -20.09 -6.37 41.86
CA THR A 33 -20.43 -6.25 40.45
C THR A 33 -20.65 -4.79 40.09
N VAL A 34 -19.96 -4.34 39.01
CA VAL A 34 -20.11 -3.00 38.44
C VAL A 34 -20.42 -3.11 36.96
N SER A 35 -21.07 -2.09 36.41
CA SER A 35 -21.42 -2.07 35.00
C SER A 35 -20.43 -1.16 34.24
N VAL A 36 -19.95 -1.61 33.09
CA VAL A 36 -19.18 -0.75 32.19
C VAL A 36 -20.00 0.45 31.76
N GLY A 37 -19.39 1.64 31.74
CA GLY A 37 -20.11 2.88 31.41
C GLY A 37 -21.02 3.45 32.50
N SER A 38 -21.06 2.87 33.69
CA SER A 38 -21.94 3.33 34.79
C SER A 38 -21.53 4.67 35.43
N GLY A 39 -20.46 5.29 34.96
CA GLY A 39 -19.92 6.53 35.52
C GLY A 39 -18.90 6.26 36.65
N TRP A 40 -18.77 7.24 37.57
CA TRP A 40 -17.80 7.14 38.66
C TRP A 40 -18.35 6.29 39.80
N ILE A 41 -17.58 5.28 40.20
CA ILE A 41 -17.82 4.38 41.32
C ILE A 41 -16.94 4.83 42.48
N THR A 42 -17.50 4.98 43.67
CA THR A 42 -16.77 5.35 44.88
C THR A 42 -16.44 4.10 45.70
N GLY A 43 -15.20 3.94 46.07
CA GLY A 43 -14.70 2.98 47.06
C GLY A 43 -14.11 3.69 48.24
N HIS A 44 -14.15 3.02 49.41
CA HIS A 44 -13.56 3.48 50.66
C HIS A 44 -12.55 2.48 51.13
N TYR A 45 -11.43 2.96 51.65
CA TYR A 45 -10.48 2.11 52.40
C TYR A 45 -10.36 2.65 53.79
N SER A 46 -10.36 1.71 54.78
CA SER A 46 -10.34 2.00 56.20
C SER A 46 -9.04 1.55 56.83
N LYS A 47 -8.66 2.18 57.93
CA LYS A 47 -7.48 1.78 58.70
C LYS A 47 -7.65 0.33 59.17
N GLY A 48 -6.73 -0.53 58.77
CA GLY A 48 -6.79 -1.97 59.08
C GLY A 48 -7.27 -2.85 57.93
N ASP A 49 -7.71 -2.25 56.79
CA ASP A 49 -8.03 -2.98 55.56
C ASP A 49 -6.79 -3.53 54.84
N ALA A 50 -5.69 -3.67 55.60
CA ALA A 50 -4.37 -4.04 55.08
C ALA A 50 -4.33 -5.33 54.26
N ASP A 51 -5.29 -6.21 54.46
CA ASP A 51 -5.36 -7.50 53.81
C ASP A 51 -6.62 -7.60 52.90
N LEU A 52 -7.35 -6.49 52.66
CA LEU A 52 -8.53 -6.51 51.84
C LEU A 52 -8.24 -5.90 50.48
N LEU A 53 -8.10 -6.79 49.51
CA LEU A 53 -8.17 -6.46 48.09
C LEU A 53 -9.57 -5.92 47.80
N HIS A 54 -9.68 -4.66 47.40
CA HIS A 54 -10.95 -4.12 46.93
C HIS A 54 -11.18 -4.64 45.53
N GLN A 55 -12.11 -5.57 45.39
CA GLN A 55 -12.39 -6.34 44.20
C GLN A 55 -13.70 -5.91 43.56
N TYR A 56 -13.64 -5.64 42.27
CA TYR A 56 -14.81 -5.28 41.47
C TYR A 56 -14.85 -6.12 40.19
N GLN A 57 -16.00 -6.74 39.93
CA GLN A 57 -16.20 -7.58 38.77
C GLN A 57 -17.08 -6.86 37.75
N PHE A 58 -16.75 -6.99 36.47
CA PHE A 58 -17.54 -6.52 35.35
C PHE A 58 -17.46 -7.48 34.19
N SER A 59 -18.44 -7.41 33.28
CA SER A 59 -18.44 -8.24 32.06
C SER A 59 -18.47 -7.36 30.82
N VAL A 60 -17.82 -7.80 29.78
CA VAL A 60 -17.87 -7.21 28.42
C VAL A 60 -18.54 -8.20 27.47
N PRO A 61 -19.52 -7.75 26.65
CA PRO A 61 -20.35 -8.66 25.84
C PRO A 61 -19.66 -9.13 24.57
N LYS A 62 -18.52 -8.55 24.21
CA LYS A 62 -17.70 -8.88 23.04
C LYS A 62 -16.29 -8.31 23.19
N ASP A 63 -15.42 -8.69 22.27
CA ASP A 63 -14.05 -8.22 22.23
C ASP A 63 -13.99 -6.69 22.10
N GLY A 64 -13.02 -6.09 22.77
CA GLY A 64 -12.91 -4.64 22.77
C GLY A 64 -11.85 -4.08 23.69
N LYS A 65 -11.85 -2.76 23.82
CA LYS A 65 -10.91 -2.00 24.67
C LYS A 65 -11.59 -1.60 25.95
N VAL A 66 -11.07 -2.07 27.08
CA VAL A 66 -11.42 -1.62 28.41
C VAL A 66 -10.48 -0.49 28.82
N THR A 67 -11.03 0.59 29.35
CA THR A 67 -10.27 1.69 29.94
C THR A 67 -10.70 1.86 31.39
N VAL A 68 -9.75 1.73 32.31
CA VAL A 68 -9.95 2.01 33.74
C VAL A 68 -9.31 3.37 34.03
N THR A 69 -10.08 4.26 34.63
CA THR A 69 -9.60 5.58 35.04
C THR A 69 -9.91 5.80 36.52
N CYS A 70 -8.95 6.25 37.28
CA CYS A 70 -9.09 6.55 38.70
C CYS A 70 -8.83 8.01 39.00
N LYS A 71 -9.52 8.52 39.99
CA LYS A 71 -9.23 9.82 40.64
C LYS A 71 -9.30 9.65 42.16
N SER A 72 -8.61 10.51 42.85
CA SER A 72 -8.53 10.51 44.32
C SER A 72 -7.87 9.26 44.94
N LEU A 73 -7.27 8.39 44.11
CA LEU A 73 -6.47 7.27 44.61
C LEU A 73 -5.12 7.78 45.15
N GLN A 74 -4.81 7.42 46.38
CA GLN A 74 -3.54 7.82 47.00
C GLN A 74 -2.34 7.16 46.30
N THR A 75 -1.19 7.83 46.37
CA THR A 75 0.08 7.24 45.94
C THR A 75 0.39 6.03 46.80
N GLY A 76 0.91 4.96 46.17
CA GLY A 76 1.22 3.70 46.89
C GLY A 76 0.14 2.63 46.79
N TRP A 77 -0.89 2.88 45.99
CA TRP A 77 -1.84 1.85 45.56
C TRP A 77 -1.58 1.45 44.10
N ILE A 78 -1.86 0.20 43.81
CA ILE A 78 -1.82 -0.37 42.46
C ILE A 78 -3.24 -0.78 42.06
N ILE A 79 -3.56 -0.58 40.79
CA ILE A 79 -4.79 -1.06 40.18
C ILE A 79 -4.40 -2.18 39.23
N HIS A 80 -5.04 -3.34 39.37
CA HIS A 80 -4.85 -4.49 38.49
C HIS A 80 -6.15 -4.77 37.72
N LEU A 81 -5.98 -5.24 36.49
CA LEU A 81 -7.05 -5.81 35.68
C LEU A 81 -6.71 -7.27 35.40
N GLU A 82 -7.57 -8.19 35.79
CA GLU A 82 -7.37 -9.63 35.65
C GLU A 82 -8.63 -10.30 35.07
N ASN A 83 -8.49 -11.53 34.59
CA ASN A 83 -9.65 -12.36 34.24
C ASN A 83 -10.31 -12.91 35.53
N GLU A 84 -11.56 -13.41 35.41
CA GLU A 84 -12.33 -13.91 36.54
C GLU A 84 -11.65 -15.01 37.36
N ASP A 85 -10.81 -15.84 36.70
CA ASP A 85 -10.06 -16.91 37.35
C ASP A 85 -8.73 -16.45 37.96
N CYS A 86 -8.39 -15.16 37.89
CA CYS A 86 -7.11 -14.57 38.33
C CYS A 86 -5.89 -15.29 37.76
N THR A 87 -6.05 -15.96 36.61
CA THR A 87 -4.94 -16.70 35.98
C THR A 87 -4.07 -15.80 35.11
N GLU A 88 -4.60 -14.63 34.76
CA GLU A 88 -3.93 -13.68 33.87
C GLU A 88 -4.11 -12.25 34.38
N ASN A 89 -3.00 -11.56 34.56
CA ASN A 89 -2.94 -10.15 34.88
C ASN A 89 -2.70 -9.37 33.58
N TYR A 90 -3.67 -8.62 33.12
CA TYR A 90 -3.61 -7.87 31.87
C TYR A 90 -2.80 -6.60 32.01
N ASN A 91 -2.94 -5.88 33.11
CA ASN A 91 -2.19 -4.66 33.37
C ASN A 91 -2.24 -4.25 34.82
N SER A 92 -1.20 -3.55 35.24
CA SER A 92 -1.14 -2.91 36.56
C SER A 92 -0.64 -1.47 36.41
N LYS A 93 -1.21 -0.57 37.19
CA LYS A 93 -0.83 0.84 37.19
C LYS A 93 -0.70 1.35 38.62
N SER A 94 0.46 1.93 38.94
CA SER A 94 0.63 2.65 40.20
C SER A 94 -0.39 3.76 40.35
N GLY A 95 -1.06 3.80 41.49
CA GLY A 95 -2.10 4.78 41.78
C GLY A 95 -1.57 6.20 41.88
N GLY A 96 -2.48 7.10 41.74
CA GLY A 96 -2.31 8.54 41.82
C GLY A 96 -3.54 9.21 41.24
N ASN A 97 -3.72 10.49 41.51
CA ASN A 97 -4.83 11.24 40.92
C ASN A 97 -4.72 11.25 39.40
N GLY A 98 -5.74 10.72 38.70
CA GLY A 98 -5.78 10.62 37.25
C GLY A 98 -5.07 9.39 36.67
N ALA A 99 -4.73 8.38 37.47
CA ALA A 99 -4.19 7.12 36.95
C ALA A 99 -5.18 6.49 35.96
N SER A 100 -4.71 6.13 34.78
CA SER A 100 -5.53 5.51 33.75
C SER A 100 -4.69 4.55 32.94
N PHE A 101 -5.29 3.43 32.54
CA PHE A 101 -4.73 2.48 31.58
C PHE A 101 -5.84 1.91 30.70
N SER A 102 -5.45 1.31 29.60
CA SER A 102 -6.37 0.67 28.66
C SER A 102 -5.80 -0.63 28.18
N GLU A 103 -6.66 -1.65 28.09
CA GLU A 103 -6.29 -2.96 27.59
C GLU A 103 -7.32 -3.48 26.60
N TYR A 104 -6.86 -4.25 25.63
CA TYR A 104 -7.73 -5.00 24.73
C TYR A 104 -8.01 -6.37 25.35
N VAL A 105 -9.29 -6.71 25.43
CA VAL A 105 -9.79 -7.91 26.09
C VAL A 105 -10.79 -8.65 25.21
N LYS A 106 -10.91 -9.96 25.41
CA LYS A 106 -11.94 -10.80 24.81
C LYS A 106 -13.29 -10.58 25.50
N ALA A 107 -14.39 -11.04 24.88
CA ALA A 107 -15.69 -11.14 25.57
C ALA A 107 -15.53 -12.02 26.82
N GLY A 108 -16.01 -11.54 27.95
CA GLY A 108 -15.84 -12.28 29.22
C GLY A 108 -16.06 -11.43 30.45
N THR A 109 -15.76 -12.02 31.60
CA THR A 109 -15.81 -11.40 32.91
C THR A 109 -14.41 -11.10 33.42
N TYR A 110 -14.27 -9.92 33.98
CA TYR A 110 -12.98 -9.37 34.43
C TYR A 110 -13.10 -8.79 35.81
N GLU A 111 -11.97 -8.70 36.50
CA GLU A 111 -11.88 -8.16 37.83
C GLU A 111 -10.90 -7.01 37.91
N ILE A 112 -11.23 -6.00 38.67
CA ILE A 112 -10.36 -4.88 39.01
C ILE A 112 -10.04 -4.99 40.48
N PHE A 113 -8.76 -5.03 40.79
CA PHE A 113 -8.25 -5.04 42.16
C PHE A 113 -7.54 -3.72 42.47
N PHE A 114 -7.80 -3.25 43.68
CA PHE A 114 -7.01 -2.16 44.26
C PHE A 114 -6.22 -2.73 45.41
N GLU A 115 -4.90 -2.67 45.29
CA GLU A 115 -3.93 -3.23 46.26
C GLU A 115 -3.02 -2.14 46.80
N ALA A 116 -2.78 -2.14 48.12
CA ALA A 116 -1.80 -1.27 48.74
C ALA A 116 -0.40 -1.86 48.62
N LEU A 117 0.59 -1.06 48.20
CA LEU A 117 2.00 -1.52 47.99
C LEU A 117 2.68 -2.02 49.24
N ASP A 118 2.32 -1.49 50.41
CA ASP A 118 2.86 -1.94 51.71
C ASP A 118 1.92 -1.58 52.87
N SER A 119 2.25 -2.08 54.03
CA SER A 119 1.49 -1.89 55.27
C SER A 119 1.37 -0.44 55.73
N TRP A 120 2.26 0.47 55.30
CA TRP A 120 2.17 1.88 55.64
C TRP A 120 1.01 2.54 54.89
N TYR A 121 0.84 2.24 53.62
CA TYR A 121 -0.29 2.76 52.82
C TYR A 121 -1.61 2.16 53.21
N SER A 122 -1.67 0.92 53.66
CA SER A 122 -2.87 0.26 54.19
C SER A 122 -3.29 0.78 55.57
N SER A 123 -2.44 1.54 56.26
CA SER A 123 -2.78 2.19 57.51
C SER A 123 -3.55 3.52 57.37
N GLN A 124 -3.73 3.97 56.14
CA GLN A 124 -4.48 5.20 55.82
C GLN A 124 -5.94 4.89 55.59
N GLU A 125 -6.81 5.85 55.80
CA GLU A 125 -8.21 5.77 55.43
C GLU A 125 -8.53 6.87 54.39
N GLY A 126 -9.49 6.60 53.53
CA GLY A 126 -9.88 7.57 52.49
C GLY A 126 -10.86 6.99 51.45
N GLU A 127 -11.08 7.80 50.45
CA GLU A 127 -11.93 7.46 49.31
C GLU A 127 -11.18 7.46 48.02
N TYR A 128 -11.56 6.58 47.13
CA TYR A 128 -11.12 6.63 45.71
C TYR A 128 -12.35 6.56 44.80
N GLN A 129 -12.21 7.07 43.61
CA GLN A 129 -13.23 6.94 42.57
C GLN A 129 -12.58 6.37 41.32
N PHE A 130 -13.27 5.45 40.68
CA PHE A 130 -12.88 4.90 39.40
C PHE A 130 -14.07 4.76 38.48
N LYS A 131 -13.80 4.63 37.18
CA LYS A 131 -14.77 4.28 36.16
C LYS A 131 -14.19 3.27 35.21
N VAL A 132 -15.05 2.43 34.66
CA VAL A 132 -14.72 1.43 33.64
C VAL A 132 -15.46 1.79 32.36
N GLU A 133 -14.72 2.10 31.33
CA GLU A 133 -15.26 2.40 30.00
C GLU A 133 -14.90 1.25 29.05
N PHE A 134 -15.82 0.92 28.14
CA PHE A 134 -15.65 -0.14 27.17
C PHE A 134 -15.95 0.36 25.77
N THR A 135 -15.04 0.09 24.82
CA THR A 135 -15.23 0.37 23.41
C THR A 135 -15.14 -0.94 22.65
N PRO A 136 -16.24 -1.43 22.06
CA PRO A 136 -16.21 -2.68 21.31
C PRO A 136 -15.35 -2.57 20.05
N VAL A 137 -14.70 -3.68 19.70
CA VAL A 137 -13.96 -3.84 18.44
C VAL A 137 -14.79 -4.71 17.49
N ASP A 138 -14.74 -4.37 16.21
CA ASP A 138 -15.42 -5.13 15.16
C ASP A 138 -14.47 -6.23 14.65
N CYS A 139 -14.62 -7.44 15.18
CA CYS A 139 -13.89 -8.65 14.79
C CYS A 139 -14.83 -9.61 14.06
N ASP A 140 -14.32 -10.26 12.98
CA ASP A 140 -15.07 -11.26 12.20
C ASP A 140 -14.32 -12.61 12.10
N VAL A 141 -13.26 -12.76 12.89
CA VAL A 141 -12.49 -14.00 13.03
C VAL A 141 -13.11 -14.81 14.16
N PRO A 142 -13.62 -16.03 13.89
CA PRO A 142 -14.14 -16.92 14.92
C PRO A 142 -13.02 -17.42 15.84
N GLU A 143 -13.32 -17.59 17.11
CA GLU A 143 -12.44 -18.17 18.11
C GLU A 143 -12.96 -19.54 18.58
N PRO A 144 -12.07 -20.48 18.97
CA PRO A 144 -10.62 -20.36 18.96
C PRO A 144 -10.04 -20.57 17.53
N ASN A 145 -8.95 -19.88 17.23
CA ASN A 145 -8.18 -20.07 15.99
C ASN A 145 -6.66 -20.00 16.26
N ASP A 146 -6.26 -20.47 17.43
CA ASP A 146 -4.93 -20.32 18.03
C ASP A 146 -3.90 -21.35 17.49
N ASP A 147 -4.32 -22.26 16.63
CA ASP A 147 -3.46 -23.33 16.08
C ASP A 147 -3.83 -23.71 14.63
N PHE A 148 -3.05 -24.61 14.05
CA PHE A 148 -3.25 -25.11 12.68
C PHE A 148 -4.58 -25.85 12.48
N LEU A 149 -5.12 -26.49 13.53
CA LEU A 149 -6.35 -27.30 13.43
C LEU A 149 -7.59 -26.42 13.50
N SER A 150 -7.53 -25.35 14.25
CA SER A 150 -8.58 -24.34 14.44
C SER A 150 -8.49 -23.17 13.45
N ALA A 151 -7.52 -23.18 12.53
CA ALA A 151 -7.24 -22.09 11.60
C ALA A 151 -8.45 -21.62 10.80
N THR A 152 -8.76 -20.35 10.86
CA THR A 152 -9.88 -19.70 10.15
C THR A 152 -9.65 -19.70 8.63
N PRO A 153 -10.57 -20.19 7.81
CA PRO A 153 -10.46 -20.09 6.36
C PRO A 153 -10.45 -18.63 5.87
N ILE A 154 -9.51 -18.33 4.96
CA ILE A 154 -9.45 -17.04 4.28
C ILE A 154 -9.31 -17.24 2.77
N ALA A 155 -10.15 -16.52 1.99
CA ALA A 155 -10.08 -16.58 0.54
C ALA A 155 -9.21 -15.43 -0.03
N LEU A 156 -8.73 -15.59 -1.26
CA LEU A 156 -8.06 -14.49 -1.97
C LEU A 156 -8.98 -13.27 -2.07
N ASN A 157 -8.42 -12.10 -1.76
CA ASN A 157 -9.08 -10.79 -1.71
C ASN A 157 -10.11 -10.61 -0.59
N GLN A 158 -10.32 -11.60 0.26
CA GLN A 158 -11.09 -11.46 1.48
C GLN A 158 -10.28 -10.66 2.51
N VAL A 159 -10.94 -9.77 3.24
CA VAL A 159 -10.40 -9.10 4.42
C VAL A 159 -10.99 -9.80 5.64
N LYS A 160 -10.15 -10.09 6.60
CA LYS A 160 -10.53 -10.57 7.93
C LYS A 160 -10.07 -9.59 8.99
N LYS A 161 -10.85 -9.46 10.07
CA LYS A 161 -10.60 -8.57 11.20
C LYS A 161 -10.45 -9.37 12.46
N GLY A 162 -9.28 -9.36 13.06
CA GLY A 162 -8.98 -10.04 14.33
C GLY A 162 -8.53 -9.05 15.40
N ILE A 163 -8.29 -9.59 16.57
CA ILE A 163 -7.74 -8.87 17.71
C ILE A 163 -6.74 -9.77 18.44
N LEU A 164 -5.54 -9.25 18.65
CA LEU A 164 -4.56 -9.89 19.52
C LEU A 164 -4.64 -9.27 20.91
N THR A 165 -4.56 -10.12 21.91
CA THR A 165 -4.59 -9.73 23.33
C THR A 165 -3.52 -10.51 24.10
N ASP A 166 -3.35 -10.25 25.39
CA ASP A 166 -2.44 -11.04 26.24
C ASP A 166 -2.79 -12.53 26.26
N THR A 167 -4.09 -12.85 26.14
CA THR A 167 -4.61 -14.22 26.18
C THR A 167 -4.74 -14.84 24.80
N ASN A 168 -4.91 -14.02 23.77
CA ASN A 168 -4.98 -14.42 22.37
C ASN A 168 -3.74 -13.90 21.63
N LYS A 169 -2.69 -14.71 21.60
CA LYS A 169 -1.38 -14.32 21.05
C LYS A 169 -1.17 -14.71 19.60
N ASP A 170 -1.99 -15.62 19.11
CA ASP A 170 -1.86 -16.28 17.81
C ASP A 170 -3.21 -16.41 17.12
N ASP A 171 -3.31 -15.90 15.91
CA ASP A 171 -4.45 -16.13 15.04
C ASP A 171 -3.99 -16.86 13.77
N TYR A 172 -4.49 -18.08 13.55
CA TYR A 172 -4.17 -18.87 12.37
C TYR A 172 -5.25 -18.77 11.31
N PHE A 173 -4.79 -18.57 10.07
CA PHE A 173 -5.63 -18.55 8.87
C PHE A 173 -5.19 -19.66 7.91
N LYS A 174 -6.16 -20.28 7.24
CA LYS A 174 -5.91 -21.31 6.24
C LYS A 174 -6.32 -20.82 4.84
N ILE A 175 -5.41 -20.94 3.88
CA ILE A 175 -5.66 -20.57 2.48
C ILE A 175 -5.33 -21.74 1.55
N ASP A 176 -6.23 -22.02 0.58
CA ASP A 176 -6.05 -23.05 -0.45
C ASP A 176 -5.76 -22.39 -1.81
N LEU A 177 -4.52 -22.50 -2.29
CA LEU A 177 -4.08 -22.02 -3.59
C LEU A 177 -4.28 -23.08 -4.64
N LYS A 178 -5.19 -22.86 -5.59
CA LYS A 178 -5.51 -23.83 -6.68
C LYS A 178 -4.41 -23.88 -7.75
N THR A 179 -3.61 -22.85 -7.87
CA THR A 179 -2.48 -22.74 -8.81
C THR A 179 -1.31 -22.07 -8.11
N ALA A 180 -0.11 -22.26 -8.64
CA ALA A 180 1.08 -21.54 -8.16
C ALA A 180 0.82 -20.02 -8.22
N THR A 181 1.04 -19.32 -7.11
CA THR A 181 0.62 -17.93 -6.89
C THR A 181 1.72 -17.15 -6.19
N SER A 182 2.03 -15.96 -6.69
CA SER A 182 2.73 -14.95 -5.88
C SER A 182 1.71 -14.33 -4.94
N LEU A 183 1.73 -14.77 -3.70
CA LEU A 183 0.80 -14.33 -2.65
C LEU A 183 1.34 -13.06 -2.00
N ARG A 184 0.47 -12.06 -1.86
CA ARG A 184 0.69 -10.89 -1.01
C ARG A 184 -0.23 -10.97 0.18
N ILE A 185 0.35 -10.92 1.38
CA ILE A 185 -0.35 -10.77 2.65
C ILE A 185 -0.19 -9.32 3.06
N SER A 186 -1.29 -8.62 3.26
CA SER A 186 -1.33 -7.24 3.77
C SER A 186 -1.98 -7.24 5.13
N THR A 187 -1.35 -6.63 6.11
CA THR A 187 -1.88 -6.46 7.46
C THR A 187 -1.91 -4.99 7.84
N THR A 188 -2.95 -4.59 8.55
CA THR A 188 -3.07 -3.25 9.17
C THR A 188 -3.41 -3.39 10.63
N GLY A 189 -3.07 -2.41 11.46
CA GLY A 189 -3.38 -2.39 12.90
C GLY A 189 -2.33 -1.58 13.66
N GLU A 190 -2.60 -1.23 14.89
CA GLU A 190 -1.78 -0.31 15.69
C GLU A 190 -0.59 -0.97 16.41
N SER A 191 -0.38 -2.28 16.21
CA SER A 191 0.61 -3.05 16.98
C SER A 191 1.64 -3.76 16.11
N TYR A 192 2.83 -3.99 16.65
CA TYR A 192 3.83 -4.88 16.05
C TYR A 192 3.35 -6.33 16.17
N ARG A 193 3.42 -7.03 15.05
CA ARG A 193 3.07 -8.44 14.96
C ARG A 193 4.04 -9.16 14.04
N SER A 194 4.23 -10.45 14.25
CA SER A 194 4.94 -11.31 13.31
C SER A 194 3.93 -12.04 12.45
N VAL A 195 4.20 -12.10 11.15
CA VAL A 195 3.41 -12.87 10.19
C VAL A 195 4.26 -14.04 9.72
N TYR A 196 3.73 -15.24 9.83
CA TYR A 196 4.39 -16.47 9.40
C TYR A 196 3.56 -17.14 8.31
N ILE A 197 4.22 -17.79 7.35
CA ILE A 197 3.60 -18.67 6.37
C ILE A 197 4.15 -20.08 6.57
N TYR A 198 3.26 -21.05 6.71
CA TYR A 198 3.59 -22.48 6.82
C TYR A 198 2.94 -23.26 5.67
N ASP A 199 3.58 -24.35 5.25
CA ASP A 199 2.95 -25.31 4.33
C ASP A 199 2.04 -26.31 5.06
N SER A 200 1.44 -27.25 4.30
CA SER A 200 0.55 -28.28 4.85
C SER A 200 1.25 -29.28 5.79
N ASN A 201 2.57 -29.27 5.86
CA ASN A 201 3.36 -30.05 6.80
C ASN A 201 3.83 -29.23 8.00
N TYR A 202 3.29 -28.01 8.14
CA TYR A 202 3.63 -27.04 9.21
C TYR A 202 5.09 -26.57 9.17
N ILE A 203 5.71 -26.61 7.98
CA ILE A 203 7.07 -26.10 7.78
C ILE A 203 7.00 -24.65 7.35
N GLU A 204 7.68 -23.78 8.10
CA GLU A 204 7.78 -22.35 7.79
C GLU A 204 8.37 -22.12 6.40
N LYS A 205 7.73 -21.29 5.62
CA LYS A 205 8.17 -20.83 4.30
C LYS A 205 8.73 -19.42 4.37
N ARG A 206 8.11 -18.56 5.18
CA ARG A 206 8.50 -17.17 5.37
C ARG A 206 7.97 -16.62 6.67
N SER A 207 8.71 -15.70 7.28
CA SER A 207 8.24 -14.87 8.38
C SER A 207 8.73 -13.44 8.23
N GLU A 208 7.97 -12.50 8.78
CA GLU A 208 8.29 -11.08 8.78
C GLU A 208 7.66 -10.38 9.99
N VAL A 209 8.42 -9.49 10.64
CA VAL A 209 7.87 -8.61 11.67
C VAL A 209 7.22 -7.41 11.00
N CYS A 210 5.95 -7.23 11.25
CA CYS A 210 5.12 -6.20 10.64
C CYS A 210 4.81 -5.09 11.65
N SER A 211 4.99 -3.84 11.23
CA SER A 211 4.43 -2.65 11.87
C SER A 211 3.06 -2.30 11.27
N ASP A 212 2.51 -1.15 11.61
CA ASP A 212 1.11 -0.72 11.35
C ASP A 212 0.51 -1.14 10.01
N ASN A 213 1.18 -0.85 8.89
CA ASN A 213 0.72 -1.20 7.54
C ASN A 213 1.83 -1.94 6.82
N SER A 214 1.80 -3.24 6.83
CA SER A 214 2.84 -4.09 6.25
C SER A 214 2.32 -4.99 5.15
N THR A 215 3.21 -5.34 4.22
CA THR A 215 2.93 -6.31 3.17
C THR A 215 4.08 -7.28 3.03
N MET A 216 3.78 -8.57 3.08
CA MET A 216 4.70 -9.66 2.82
C MET A 216 4.33 -10.34 1.51
N GLU A 217 5.32 -10.71 0.70
CA GLU A 217 5.10 -11.39 -0.60
C GLU A 217 5.91 -12.67 -0.66
N GLU A 218 5.26 -13.77 -1.08
CA GLU A 218 5.90 -15.06 -1.25
C GLU A 218 5.35 -15.80 -2.48
N TYR A 219 6.22 -16.45 -3.25
CA TYR A 219 5.81 -17.32 -4.35
C TYR A 219 5.56 -18.73 -3.82
N LEU A 220 4.32 -19.17 -3.88
CA LEU A 220 3.86 -20.45 -3.35
C LEU A 220 3.31 -21.36 -4.47
N PRO A 221 3.75 -22.61 -4.58
CA PRO A 221 3.10 -23.65 -5.40
C PRO A 221 1.62 -23.81 -5.08
N ALA A 222 0.87 -24.51 -5.92
CA ALA A 222 -0.49 -24.93 -5.58
C ALA A 222 -0.46 -25.80 -4.31
N GLY A 223 -1.37 -25.55 -3.38
CA GLY A 223 -1.40 -26.25 -2.09
C GLY A 223 -2.16 -25.50 -1.02
N THR A 224 -2.22 -26.12 0.16
CA THR A 224 -2.77 -25.53 1.39
C THR A 224 -1.64 -24.89 2.19
N TYR A 225 -1.90 -23.67 2.68
CA TYR A 225 -0.97 -22.92 3.50
C TYR A 225 -1.67 -22.37 4.73
N TYR A 226 -0.88 -22.17 5.78
CA TYR A 226 -1.34 -21.55 7.01
C TYR A 226 -0.58 -20.24 7.21
N ILE A 227 -1.30 -19.22 7.66
CA ILE A 227 -0.75 -17.91 7.98
C ILE A 227 -1.04 -17.68 9.44
N ASN A 228 0.01 -17.44 10.22
CA ASN A 228 -0.12 -17.06 11.62
C ASN A 228 0.17 -15.57 11.77
N ILE A 229 -0.74 -14.89 12.43
CA ILE A 229 -0.55 -13.53 12.95
C ILE A 229 -0.22 -13.67 14.43
N HIS A 230 1.05 -13.45 14.77
CA HIS A 230 1.57 -13.63 16.12
C HIS A 230 1.86 -12.30 16.79
N ARG A 231 1.45 -12.18 18.05
CA ARG A 231 1.78 -11.03 18.91
C ARG A 231 3.27 -11.03 19.25
N THR A 232 3.98 -9.95 18.95
CA THR A 232 5.39 -9.81 19.37
C THR A 232 5.48 -9.30 20.81
N ILE A 233 6.42 -9.86 21.58
CA ILE A 233 6.59 -9.58 23.01
C ILE A 233 7.14 -8.15 23.30
N HIS A 234 7.60 -7.44 22.30
CA HIS A 234 8.17 -6.10 22.46
C HIS A 234 7.08 -5.03 22.36
N ASN A 235 6.79 -4.42 23.49
CA ASN A 235 5.87 -3.30 23.69
C ASN A 235 4.39 -3.67 23.64
N TYR A 236 3.78 -4.14 24.70
CA TYR A 236 2.38 -4.04 25.16
C TYR A 236 1.32 -3.56 24.12
N ASN A 237 1.45 -3.95 22.88
CA ASN A 237 0.64 -3.45 21.79
C ASN A 237 -0.36 -4.52 21.34
N ASP A 238 -1.29 -4.82 22.23
CA ASP A 238 -2.48 -5.56 21.88
C ASP A 238 -3.39 -4.70 21.00
N GLY A 239 -4.24 -5.31 20.26
CA GLY A 239 -5.24 -4.55 19.53
C GLY A 239 -5.74 -5.20 18.24
N PRO A 240 -6.70 -4.51 17.64
CA PRO A 240 -7.32 -4.99 16.41
C PRO A 240 -6.34 -4.91 15.21
N TYR A 241 -6.51 -5.86 14.30
CA TYR A 241 -5.80 -5.88 13.05
C TYR A 241 -6.71 -6.30 11.90
N THR A 242 -6.27 -6.06 10.68
CA THR A 242 -6.86 -6.68 9.49
C THR A 242 -5.81 -7.50 8.76
N ILE A 243 -6.26 -8.59 8.13
CA ILE A 243 -5.45 -9.38 7.20
C ILE A 243 -6.17 -9.50 5.87
N LYS A 244 -5.43 -9.40 4.78
CA LYS A 244 -5.90 -9.64 3.41
C LYS A 244 -4.86 -10.41 2.64
N CYS A 245 -5.26 -11.53 2.04
CA CYS A 245 -4.47 -12.32 1.10
C CYS A 245 -4.86 -11.95 -0.33
N SER A 246 -3.92 -11.66 -1.21
CA SER A 246 -4.18 -11.35 -2.62
C SER A 246 -3.15 -11.96 -3.54
N ALA A 247 -3.59 -12.40 -4.73
CA ALA A 247 -2.67 -12.86 -5.77
C ALA A 247 -2.06 -11.67 -6.50
N ILE A 248 -0.72 -11.65 -6.62
CA ILE A 248 -0.03 -10.65 -7.41
C ILE A 248 -0.08 -11.07 -8.87
N GLN A 249 -0.64 -10.22 -9.71
CA GLN A 249 -0.67 -10.38 -11.16
C GLN A 249 0.43 -9.51 -11.77
N TYR A 250 1.54 -10.13 -12.14
CA TYR A 250 2.64 -9.43 -12.80
C TYR A 250 2.32 -9.13 -14.27
N ILE A 251 2.92 -8.06 -14.79
CA ILE A 251 2.88 -7.75 -16.21
C ILE A 251 3.64 -8.85 -16.98
N THR A 252 2.97 -9.54 -17.89
CA THR A 252 3.57 -10.54 -18.79
C THR A 252 3.84 -9.99 -20.19
N GLY A 253 3.19 -8.86 -20.54
CA GLY A 253 3.39 -8.19 -21.81
C GLY A 253 3.02 -6.70 -21.79
N ILE A 254 3.79 -5.91 -22.55
CA ILE A 254 3.56 -4.48 -22.78
C ILE A 254 3.27 -4.32 -24.27
N ASN A 255 2.08 -3.85 -24.64
CA ASN A 255 1.71 -3.63 -26.02
C ASN A 255 1.80 -2.14 -26.36
N LEU A 256 2.67 -1.81 -27.28
CA LEU A 256 2.82 -0.45 -27.79
C LEU A 256 2.18 -0.29 -29.16
N ARG A 257 2.00 0.94 -29.58
CA ARG A 257 1.39 1.32 -30.87
C ARG A 257 2.31 0.96 -32.05
N GLY A 258 2.45 -0.34 -32.31
CA GLY A 258 3.23 -0.92 -33.41
C GLY A 258 4.76 -0.70 -33.27
N PRO A 259 5.52 -1.26 -34.20
CA PRO A 259 6.98 -1.11 -34.22
C PRO A 259 7.41 0.31 -34.64
N VAL A 260 6.54 1.04 -35.35
CA VAL A 260 6.77 2.43 -35.76
C VAL A 260 5.52 3.26 -35.55
N ALA A 261 5.57 4.19 -34.63
CA ALA A 261 4.53 5.21 -34.42
C ALA A 261 4.91 6.51 -35.17
N VAL A 262 3.92 7.22 -35.70
CA VAL A 262 4.16 8.44 -36.47
C VAL A 262 3.40 9.62 -35.86
N ILE A 263 4.16 10.65 -35.48
CA ILE A 263 3.62 11.87 -34.87
C ILE A 263 3.97 13.07 -35.76
N THR A 264 3.10 14.03 -35.89
CA THR A 264 3.42 15.32 -36.50
C THR A 264 4.12 16.21 -35.45
N ARG A 265 5.14 16.95 -35.81
CA ARG A 265 5.83 17.89 -34.91
C ARG A 265 4.83 18.80 -34.20
N GLY A 266 4.93 18.88 -32.87
CA GLY A 266 4.04 19.65 -32.00
C GLY A 266 2.77 18.91 -31.58
N GLN A 267 2.55 17.68 -32.05
CA GLN A 267 1.42 16.83 -31.63
C GLN A 267 1.89 15.77 -30.63
N SER A 268 0.95 15.21 -29.90
CA SER A 268 1.18 14.13 -28.94
C SER A 268 0.36 12.89 -29.28
N MET A 269 0.80 11.73 -28.83
CA MET A 269 0.16 10.44 -29.03
C MET A 269 0.46 9.53 -27.85
N ASN A 270 -0.54 8.82 -27.34
CA ASN A 270 -0.31 7.76 -26.36
C ASN A 270 0.26 6.52 -27.08
N LEU A 271 1.40 6.04 -26.59
CA LEU A 271 2.07 4.87 -27.15
C LEU A 271 1.60 3.55 -26.55
N LEU A 272 1.16 3.54 -25.30
CA LEU A 272 0.64 2.34 -24.63
C LEU A 272 -0.75 2.00 -25.21
N THR A 273 -0.93 0.77 -25.68
CA THR A 273 -2.24 0.25 -26.14
C THR A 273 -2.87 -0.65 -25.11
N SER A 274 -2.09 -1.54 -24.49
CA SER A 274 -2.57 -2.42 -23.42
C SER A 274 -1.40 -3.04 -22.64
N LEU A 275 -1.73 -3.58 -21.46
CA LEU A 275 -0.89 -4.47 -20.67
C LEU A 275 -1.53 -5.85 -20.62
N THR A 276 -0.71 -6.88 -20.53
CA THR A 276 -1.14 -8.25 -20.34
C THR A 276 -0.55 -8.77 -19.02
N PRO A 277 -1.36 -9.34 -18.12
CA PRO A 277 -2.82 -9.34 -18.14
C PRO A 277 -3.39 -7.93 -17.84
N SER A 278 -4.61 -7.66 -18.27
CA SER A 278 -5.26 -6.34 -18.06
C SER A 278 -5.54 -6.02 -16.60
N ASN A 279 -5.58 -7.04 -15.72
CA ASN A 279 -5.73 -6.96 -14.27
C ASN A 279 -4.40 -7.02 -13.51
N ALA A 280 -3.26 -6.74 -14.17
CA ALA A 280 -1.97 -6.64 -13.50
C ALA A 280 -2.05 -5.76 -12.24
N SER A 281 -1.44 -6.21 -11.14
CA SER A 281 -1.53 -5.57 -9.82
C SER A 281 -0.86 -4.20 -9.79
N GLN A 282 0.27 -4.07 -10.51
CA GLN A 282 0.97 -2.81 -10.71
C GLN A 282 1.07 -2.52 -12.21
N LYS A 283 0.44 -1.42 -12.66
CA LYS A 283 0.35 -1.07 -14.09
C LYS A 283 1.28 0.07 -14.50
N THR A 284 2.02 0.63 -13.57
CA THR A 284 2.93 1.74 -13.83
C THR A 284 4.14 1.25 -14.63
N LEU A 285 4.51 2.01 -15.65
CA LEU A 285 5.69 1.74 -16.45
C LEU A 285 6.71 2.87 -16.29
N ARG A 286 7.99 2.50 -16.39
CA ARG A 286 9.08 3.45 -16.59
C ARG A 286 9.23 3.67 -18.07
N TRP A 287 9.28 4.94 -18.47
CA TRP A 287 9.43 5.36 -19.86
C TRP A 287 10.72 6.11 -20.09
N SER A 288 11.37 5.86 -21.23
CA SER A 288 12.53 6.62 -21.66
C SER A 288 12.49 6.92 -23.15
N SER A 289 13.15 8.00 -23.53
CA SER A 289 13.39 8.41 -24.93
C SER A 289 14.88 8.52 -25.16
N ASN A 290 15.38 7.87 -26.22
CA ASN A 290 16.79 7.91 -26.57
C ASN A 290 17.22 9.27 -27.16
N ASP A 291 16.26 10.07 -27.65
CA ASP A 291 16.50 11.45 -28.07
C ASP A 291 15.29 12.34 -27.68
N ARG A 292 15.48 13.09 -26.61
CA ARG A 292 14.44 14.02 -26.09
C ARG A 292 14.25 15.27 -26.92
N ASP A 293 15.19 15.60 -27.79
CA ASP A 293 15.06 16.71 -28.73
C ASP A 293 14.14 16.34 -29.89
N VAL A 294 14.01 15.05 -30.18
CA VAL A 294 13.06 14.53 -31.16
C VAL A 294 11.72 14.22 -30.53
N VAL A 295 11.67 13.46 -29.43
CA VAL A 295 10.46 13.06 -28.71
C VAL A 295 10.65 13.15 -27.21
N THR A 296 9.73 13.80 -26.52
CA THR A 296 9.58 13.66 -25.06
C THR A 296 8.46 12.68 -24.76
N ILE A 297 8.60 11.90 -23.67
CA ILE A 297 7.60 10.95 -23.19
C ILE A 297 7.28 11.24 -21.73
N SER A 298 6.00 11.18 -21.38
CA SER A 298 5.52 11.30 -19.98
C SER A 298 5.35 9.94 -19.31
N GLY A 299 5.23 9.93 -17.97
CA GLY A 299 5.06 8.70 -17.18
C GLY A 299 3.81 7.86 -17.52
N ASN A 300 2.82 8.44 -18.19
CA ASN A 300 1.62 7.74 -18.68
C ASN A 300 1.72 7.31 -20.16
N GLY A 301 2.91 7.35 -20.78
CA GLY A 301 3.13 6.91 -22.15
C GLY A 301 2.72 7.90 -23.24
N MET A 302 2.51 9.17 -22.91
CA MET A 302 2.18 10.22 -23.89
C MET A 302 3.46 10.76 -24.54
N ALA A 303 3.71 10.40 -25.79
CA ALA A 303 4.84 10.87 -26.59
C ALA A 303 4.49 12.19 -27.28
N THR A 304 5.38 13.19 -27.20
CA THR A 304 5.22 14.50 -27.85
C THR A 304 6.37 14.76 -28.82
N GLY A 305 6.05 15.00 -30.10
CA GLY A 305 7.03 15.30 -31.14
C GLY A 305 7.61 16.70 -31.02
N LYS A 306 8.84 16.86 -30.60
CA LYS A 306 9.57 18.13 -30.46
C LYS A 306 10.35 18.51 -31.71
N GLY A 307 11.21 17.63 -32.16
CA GLY A 307 12.05 17.80 -33.35
C GLY A 307 11.63 16.86 -34.47
N ILE A 308 11.97 17.22 -35.72
CA ILE A 308 11.75 16.34 -36.87
C ILE A 308 12.90 15.32 -36.93
N GLY A 309 12.57 14.06 -36.99
CA GLY A 309 13.52 12.96 -36.91
C GLY A 309 12.82 11.67 -36.50
N TYR A 310 13.57 10.79 -35.91
CA TYR A 310 13.05 9.57 -35.27
C TYR A 310 13.90 9.21 -34.07
N THR A 311 13.29 8.55 -33.11
CA THR A 311 13.97 8.03 -31.91
C THR A 311 13.26 6.79 -31.40
N THR A 312 13.96 5.98 -30.61
CA THR A 312 13.37 4.86 -29.90
C THR A 312 12.82 5.32 -28.58
N ILE A 313 11.64 4.84 -28.24
CA ILE A 313 11.02 4.97 -26.93
C ILE A 313 10.94 3.60 -26.30
N ASP A 314 11.39 3.51 -25.06
CA ASP A 314 11.38 2.28 -24.28
C ASP A 314 10.39 2.40 -23.14
N ALA A 315 9.67 1.32 -22.88
CA ALA A 315 8.76 1.13 -21.76
C ALA A 315 9.19 -0.11 -20.98
N SER A 316 9.31 -0.01 -19.66
CA SER A 316 9.65 -1.16 -18.78
C SER A 316 8.73 -1.20 -17.59
N SER A 317 8.36 -2.42 -17.17
CA SER A 317 7.59 -2.65 -15.95
C SER A 317 8.41 -2.30 -14.71
N ILE A 318 7.71 -1.90 -13.64
CA ILE A 318 8.32 -1.65 -12.32
C ILE A 318 7.76 -2.60 -11.26
N ASP A 319 7.00 -3.62 -11.68
CA ASP A 319 6.36 -4.60 -10.82
C ASP A 319 7.26 -5.81 -10.47
N GLY A 320 8.52 -5.79 -10.86
CA GLY A 320 9.47 -6.90 -10.68
C GLY A 320 9.46 -7.93 -11.82
N SER A 321 8.52 -7.86 -12.77
CA SER A 321 8.44 -8.81 -13.89
C SER A 321 9.55 -8.65 -14.94
N ASN A 322 10.30 -7.55 -14.90
CA ASN A 322 11.37 -7.22 -15.86
C ASN A 322 10.90 -7.22 -17.33
N LYS A 323 9.63 -6.93 -17.59
CA LYS A 323 9.11 -6.82 -18.96
C LYS A 323 9.45 -5.47 -19.54
N SER A 324 9.87 -5.47 -20.80
CA SER A 324 10.16 -4.26 -21.56
C SER A 324 9.69 -4.38 -22.99
N GLN A 325 9.39 -3.25 -23.60
CA GLN A 325 9.01 -3.13 -24.99
C GLN A 325 9.47 -1.79 -25.55
N SER A 326 9.93 -1.80 -26.82
CA SER A 326 10.40 -0.61 -27.51
C SER A 326 9.56 -0.33 -28.75
N THR A 327 9.47 0.94 -29.12
CA THR A 327 8.88 1.38 -30.39
C THR A 327 9.69 2.55 -30.95
N THR A 328 9.78 2.62 -32.27
CA THR A 328 10.35 3.80 -32.94
C THR A 328 9.24 4.85 -33.15
N VAL A 329 9.52 6.08 -32.76
CA VAL A 329 8.64 7.22 -33.04
C VAL A 329 9.26 8.08 -34.11
N VAL A 330 8.56 8.22 -35.24
CA VAL A 330 8.93 9.11 -36.35
C VAL A 330 8.15 10.41 -36.21
N VAL A 331 8.86 11.51 -36.06
CA VAL A 331 8.26 12.85 -36.01
C VAL A 331 8.36 13.49 -37.40
N LYS A 332 7.23 13.51 -38.10
CA LYS A 332 7.13 14.15 -39.42
C LYS A 332 6.94 15.66 -39.32
N PRO A 333 7.37 16.44 -40.36
CA PRO A 333 7.15 17.87 -40.38
C PRO A 333 5.67 18.25 -40.28
N ALA A 334 5.37 19.41 -39.72
CA ALA A 334 4.07 20.00 -39.81
C ALA A 334 3.79 20.50 -41.24
N LYS A 335 2.52 20.64 -41.58
CA LYS A 335 2.09 21.21 -42.89
C LYS A 335 2.73 22.57 -43.12
N ILE A 336 3.27 22.76 -44.32
CA ILE A 336 3.81 24.04 -44.73
C ILE A 336 2.64 24.96 -45.12
N ALA A 337 2.44 26.03 -44.34
CA ALA A 337 1.38 27.01 -44.62
C ALA A 337 1.72 27.81 -45.88
N MET A 338 0.72 28.07 -46.73
CA MET A 338 0.89 28.85 -47.96
C MET A 338 1.54 30.23 -47.72
N LYS A 339 1.18 30.91 -46.64
CA LYS A 339 1.77 32.20 -46.25
C LYS A 339 3.28 32.16 -45.98
N SER A 340 3.84 30.96 -45.75
CA SER A 340 5.27 30.77 -45.51
C SER A 340 6.06 30.44 -46.79
N VAL A 341 5.43 30.33 -47.94
CA VAL A 341 6.06 30.09 -49.23
C VAL A 341 6.24 31.44 -49.92
N LYS A 342 7.49 31.83 -50.14
CA LYS A 342 7.85 33.13 -50.72
C LYS A 342 8.64 32.97 -52.00
N LEU A 343 8.34 33.84 -52.97
CA LEU A 343 9.24 34.08 -54.13
C LEU A 343 10.43 34.88 -53.62
N ALA A 344 11.61 34.27 -53.62
CA ALA A 344 12.84 34.92 -53.10
C ALA A 344 13.57 35.67 -54.19
N LYS A 345 13.60 35.16 -55.44
CA LYS A 345 14.26 35.78 -56.57
C LYS A 345 13.62 35.33 -57.88
N MET A 346 13.50 36.25 -58.82
CA MET A 346 13.10 35.96 -60.19
C MET A 346 14.09 36.58 -61.18
N SER A 347 14.53 35.83 -62.17
CA SER A 347 15.37 36.29 -63.22
C SER A 347 15.02 35.57 -64.55
N LYS A 348 15.67 35.91 -65.68
CA LYS A 348 15.37 35.25 -66.94
C LYS A 348 15.42 33.73 -66.80
N ARG A 349 14.30 33.02 -66.97
CA ARG A 349 14.13 31.56 -66.98
C ARG A 349 14.51 30.86 -65.64
N LYS A 350 14.59 31.61 -64.52
CA LYS A 350 14.91 31.09 -63.18
C LYS A 350 13.99 31.69 -62.15
N ILE A 351 13.48 30.85 -61.22
CA ILE A 351 12.67 31.27 -60.08
C ILE A 351 13.22 30.59 -58.82
N THR A 352 13.52 31.39 -57.79
CA THR A 352 13.90 30.85 -56.46
C THR A 352 12.74 30.98 -55.51
N ILE A 353 12.33 29.85 -54.91
CA ILE A 353 11.31 29.75 -53.88
C ILE A 353 11.98 29.46 -52.55
N LYS A 354 11.54 30.17 -51.54
CA LYS A 354 11.95 29.95 -50.15
C LYS A 354 10.71 29.67 -49.28
N VAL A 355 10.84 28.76 -48.33
CA VAL A 355 9.82 28.46 -47.32
C VAL A 355 10.39 28.76 -45.91
N LYS A 356 9.52 28.99 -44.94
CA LYS A 356 9.93 29.01 -43.55
C LYS A 356 10.38 27.60 -43.19
N GLY A 357 11.69 27.44 -42.93
CA GLY A 357 12.28 26.14 -42.65
C GLY A 357 11.79 25.53 -41.35
N GLN A 358 11.74 24.21 -41.32
CA GLN A 358 11.56 23.42 -40.10
C GLN A 358 12.85 22.59 -39.95
N LYS A 359 13.60 22.82 -38.85
CA LYS A 359 14.87 22.14 -38.58
C LYS A 359 14.66 20.61 -38.64
N GLY A 360 15.52 19.91 -39.39
CA GLY A 360 15.44 18.44 -39.58
C GLY A 360 14.55 17.99 -40.76
N ALA A 361 13.79 18.88 -41.40
CA ALA A 361 12.99 18.51 -42.56
C ALA A 361 13.78 18.51 -43.86
N ILE A 362 13.52 17.51 -44.69
CA ILE A 362 13.90 17.49 -46.11
C ILE A 362 12.74 18.03 -46.91
N TYR A 363 13.02 18.87 -47.93
CA TYR A 363 11.98 19.50 -48.74
C TYR A 363 11.88 18.90 -50.15
N GLN A 364 10.65 18.66 -50.59
CA GLN A 364 10.32 18.32 -51.95
C GLN A 364 9.53 19.46 -52.55
N TYR A 365 10.07 20.05 -53.63
CA TYR A 365 9.39 21.06 -54.43
C TYR A 365 8.88 20.43 -55.72
N GLN A 366 7.67 20.75 -56.10
CA GLN A 366 7.13 20.37 -57.40
C GLN A 366 6.63 21.63 -58.12
N TYR A 367 6.83 21.67 -59.41
CA TYR A 367 6.36 22.75 -60.26
C TYR A 367 5.81 22.24 -61.60
N ALA A 368 4.79 22.89 -62.11
CA ALA A 368 4.10 22.54 -63.34
C ALA A 368 3.47 23.80 -63.98
N THR A 369 3.20 23.75 -65.28
CA THR A 369 2.38 24.76 -65.96
C THR A 369 0.89 24.52 -65.75
N SER A 370 0.48 23.35 -65.27
CA SER A 370 -0.86 22.97 -64.95
C SER A 370 -1.19 23.15 -63.45
N LYS A 371 -2.29 23.77 -63.08
CA LYS A 371 -2.78 23.89 -61.70
C LYS A 371 -3.05 22.52 -61.05
N LYS A 372 -3.38 21.52 -61.89
CA LYS A 372 -3.58 20.13 -61.42
C LYS A 372 -2.26 19.35 -61.32
N PHE A 373 -1.11 20.00 -61.49
CA PHE A 373 0.23 19.39 -61.43
C PHE A 373 0.41 18.19 -62.39
N LYS A 374 -0.29 18.14 -63.54
CA LYS A 374 -0.05 17.16 -64.59
C LYS A 374 1.36 17.39 -65.12
N LYS A 375 2.16 16.31 -65.35
CA LYS A 375 3.57 16.33 -65.77
C LYS A 375 4.46 17.24 -64.91
N ALA A 376 4.25 17.26 -63.57
CA ALA A 376 5.01 18.08 -62.65
C ALA A 376 6.49 17.63 -62.62
N LYS A 377 7.41 18.58 -62.58
CA LYS A 377 8.80 18.36 -62.29
C LYS A 377 9.05 18.44 -60.79
N SER A 378 9.81 17.52 -60.24
CA SER A 378 10.15 17.47 -58.80
C SER A 378 11.61 17.82 -58.58
N ILE A 379 11.88 18.63 -57.57
CA ILE A 379 13.22 18.92 -57.05
C ILE A 379 13.22 18.49 -55.60
N ARG A 380 14.13 17.56 -55.27
CA ARG A 380 14.40 17.17 -53.91
C ARG A 380 15.53 18.03 -53.37
N SER A 381 15.33 18.68 -52.26
CA SER A 381 16.34 19.51 -51.61
C SER A 381 16.65 18.95 -50.23
N SER A 382 17.89 18.56 -49.96
CA SER A 382 18.30 18.09 -48.65
C SER A 382 18.42 19.29 -47.71
N TYR A 383 17.59 19.37 -46.69
CA TYR A 383 17.61 20.35 -45.60
C TYR A 383 17.55 21.84 -46.01
N SER A 384 17.67 22.22 -47.28
CA SER A 384 17.54 23.61 -47.73
C SER A 384 16.10 24.03 -47.80
N SER A 385 15.74 25.10 -47.12
CA SER A 385 14.46 25.73 -47.20
C SER A 385 14.21 26.60 -48.46
N ALA A 386 15.19 26.62 -49.36
CA ALA A 386 15.10 27.33 -50.65
C ALA A 386 15.52 26.44 -51.84
N THR A 387 14.91 26.64 -52.97
CA THR A 387 15.32 25.97 -54.23
C THR A 387 15.14 26.87 -55.40
N THR A 388 15.96 26.64 -56.44
CA THR A 388 15.89 27.39 -57.72
C THR A 388 15.43 26.47 -58.82
N MET A 389 14.37 26.86 -59.53
CA MET A 389 13.86 26.22 -60.71
C MET A 389 14.50 26.88 -61.91
N ASN A 390 15.20 26.12 -62.73
CA ASN A 390 15.96 26.60 -63.87
C ASN A 390 15.27 26.22 -65.20
N ARG A 391 15.72 26.80 -66.31
CA ARG A 391 15.28 26.49 -67.67
C ARG A 391 13.78 26.54 -67.85
N LEU A 392 13.12 27.50 -67.20
CA LEU A 392 11.69 27.72 -67.36
C LEU A 392 11.37 28.27 -68.75
N ALA A 393 10.20 27.90 -69.31
CA ALA A 393 9.75 28.43 -70.59
C ALA A 393 9.34 29.91 -70.46
N LYS A 394 9.67 30.70 -71.46
CA LYS A 394 9.28 32.13 -71.53
C LYS A 394 7.75 32.28 -71.55
N LYS A 395 7.26 33.33 -70.95
CA LYS A 395 5.82 33.71 -70.96
C LYS A 395 4.83 32.61 -70.51
N LYS A 396 5.30 31.63 -69.68
CA LYS A 396 4.44 30.59 -69.06
C LYS A 396 4.20 30.87 -67.61
N LYS A 397 2.97 30.62 -67.17
CA LYS A 397 2.59 30.60 -65.74
C LYS A 397 3.02 29.28 -65.15
N TYR A 398 3.63 29.33 -63.97
CA TYR A 398 4.02 28.13 -63.19
C TYR A 398 3.31 28.09 -61.87
N TYR A 399 2.86 26.90 -61.49
CA TYR A 399 2.31 26.56 -60.17
C TYR A 399 3.39 25.79 -59.42
N VAL A 400 3.55 26.11 -58.12
CA VAL A 400 4.57 25.49 -57.25
C VAL A 400 3.87 24.98 -56.01
N ARG A 401 4.25 23.77 -55.61
CA ARG A 401 3.92 23.23 -54.30
C ARG A 401 5.15 22.68 -53.61
N VAL A 402 5.15 22.70 -52.26
CA VAL A 402 6.23 22.22 -51.44
C VAL A 402 5.72 21.42 -50.27
N ARG A 403 6.41 20.36 -49.91
CA ARG A 403 6.17 19.59 -48.69
C ARG A 403 7.49 19.24 -48.00
N GLY A 404 7.45 19.22 -46.68
CA GLY A 404 8.55 18.67 -45.87
C GLY A 404 8.36 17.18 -45.64
N TYR A 405 9.42 16.45 -45.44
CA TYR A 405 9.40 15.03 -45.02
C TYR A 405 10.64 14.67 -44.23
N VAL A 406 10.56 13.53 -43.55
CA VAL A 406 11.68 12.84 -42.92
C VAL A 406 11.72 11.42 -43.47
N THR A 407 12.92 10.84 -43.61
CA THR A 407 13.10 9.47 -44.10
C THR A 407 13.51 8.57 -42.93
N TYR A 408 12.84 7.44 -42.79
CA TYR A 408 13.18 6.37 -41.84
C TYR A 408 13.04 5.01 -42.56
N ASN A 409 14.01 4.16 -42.47
CA ASN A 409 14.08 2.85 -43.16
C ASN A 409 13.64 2.92 -44.64
N GLY A 410 14.17 3.85 -45.38
CA GLY A 410 13.88 4.03 -46.84
C GLY A 410 12.48 4.63 -47.12
N LYS A 411 11.59 4.77 -46.13
CA LYS A 411 10.25 5.33 -46.28
C LYS A 411 10.23 6.82 -45.95
N ASN A 412 9.55 7.62 -46.78
CA ASN A 412 9.38 9.04 -46.56
C ASN A 412 8.07 9.34 -45.82
N TYR A 413 8.15 10.06 -44.71
CA TYR A 413 7.01 10.50 -43.90
C TYR A 413 6.77 12.01 -44.14
N TYR A 414 5.74 12.31 -44.90
CA TYR A 414 5.45 13.68 -45.33
C TYR A 414 4.61 14.46 -44.32
N GLY A 415 4.89 15.76 -44.18
CA GLY A 415 3.99 16.70 -43.54
C GLY A 415 2.75 16.90 -44.42
N THR A 416 1.57 16.73 -43.85
CA THR A 416 0.26 16.84 -44.52
C THR A 416 -0.42 18.16 -44.23
#